data_36a76a8935fe85e8079b64d109c189e0
#
_entry.id   36a76a8935fe85e8079b64d109c189e0
#
_cell.length_a   1.000
_cell.length_b   1.000
_cell.length_c   1.000
_cell.angle_alpha   90.00
_cell.angle_beta   90.00
_cell.angle_gamma   90.00
#
_symmetry.space_group_name_H-M   'P 1'
#
loop_
_entity.id
_entity.type
_entity.pdbx_description
1 polymer ?
#
loop_
_entity_poly.entity_id
_entity_poly.type
_entity_poly.pdbx_seq_one_letter_code
_entity_poly.pdbx_strand_id
1 'polypeptide(L)'
;MEFPSLSHHGGTRSVTGSCHQLHLDSTVSLLIDCGLNQDADAQSGVASGPVSFEVGGIQALVVTHVHLDHVGRIPALLAAGYRGPILCSEPSAKLLPLVLEDAYKLAISSNPVEIDRYLALLRKLIVAVPFEQWYTVTERNGLVCSIRLQRAGHLLGSAYVECDVRYPGVDDTSRVVFSGDLGAPCNPLLRAVKPPERADILVLESTYGDRMHTGRNARRQHLEAAIDRALADRGTILIPAFSLGRTQELLYEIEDILHGKSLLGPGEKGRGDDPLATLDWSQVPVILDSPLAQRITTAYAELHEYWNCEAKQRLQAGRHPLGFGQLVCIDTHAKHRQVVNYLKSTGRPAIVIAGNGMCSGGRIVNYLKAMLGDPRHEVMFVGYQAKGTPGAVIQASEGAQGFVQIDLDGRMYDLNLKVMSLDGYSGHADQAGLLSFALEGEQPAREVILVHGEARAKAALAAALREATKSSAAINISCP
;
A
#
# COMPACT_ATOMS: atom_id res chain seq x y z
N MET A 1 29.31 -2.79 22.29
CA MET A 1 28.20 -3.10 21.35
C MET A 1 28.88 -3.64 20.10
N GLU A 2 28.45 -4.78 19.63
CA GLU A 2 28.98 -5.36 18.39
C GLU A 2 28.28 -4.71 17.20
N PHE A 3 29.00 -4.35 16.15
CA PHE A 3 28.46 -3.70 14.96
C PHE A 3 28.52 -4.66 13.76
N PRO A 4 27.55 -4.57 12.80
CA PRO A 4 26.41 -3.66 12.80
C PRO A 4 25.37 -4.02 13.87
N SER A 5 24.68 -3.03 14.42
CA SER A 5 23.62 -3.26 15.40
C SER A 5 22.34 -2.48 15.07
N LEU A 6 21.21 -2.91 15.60
CA LEU A 6 19.89 -2.39 15.25
C LEU A 6 19.19 -1.74 16.43
N SER A 7 18.53 -0.61 16.17
CA SER A 7 17.55 -0.01 17.05
C SER A 7 16.23 0.16 16.30
N HIS A 8 15.13 -0.12 16.98
CA HIS A 8 13.80 0.01 16.40
C HIS A 8 13.05 1.14 17.11
N HIS A 9 12.70 2.19 16.39
CA HIS A 9 11.98 3.36 16.90
C HIS A 9 10.48 3.26 16.68
N GLY A 10 10.03 2.23 15.95
CA GLY A 10 8.64 1.90 15.69
C GLY A 10 8.48 0.65 14.83
N GLY A 11 7.26 0.25 14.55
CA GLY A 11 6.95 -0.94 13.74
C GLY A 11 7.22 -2.28 14.43
N THR A 12 7.48 -2.30 15.76
CA THR A 12 7.77 -3.55 16.48
C THR A 12 6.54 -4.18 17.16
N ARG A 13 5.49 -3.41 17.42
CA ARG A 13 4.31 -3.88 18.17
C ARG A 13 3.01 -3.87 17.35
N SER A 14 3.04 -3.26 16.17
CA SER A 14 1.88 -3.09 15.30
C SER A 14 2.32 -3.10 13.84
N VAL A 15 1.36 -3.00 12.94
CA VAL A 15 1.54 -2.85 11.49
C VAL A 15 1.69 -1.39 11.06
N THR A 16 2.11 -0.49 11.96
CA THR A 16 2.30 0.93 11.66
C THR A 16 3.53 1.50 12.33
N GLY A 17 4.05 2.62 11.82
CA GLY A 17 5.16 3.35 12.42
C GLY A 17 6.53 2.74 12.14
N SER A 18 6.74 2.09 11.01
CA SER A 18 8.01 1.46 10.66
C SER A 18 9.17 2.48 10.70
N CYS A 19 10.15 2.24 11.56
CA CYS A 19 11.32 3.11 11.72
C CYS A 19 12.47 2.34 12.39
N HIS A 20 13.49 2.00 11.62
CA HIS A 20 14.59 1.16 12.06
C HIS A 20 15.93 1.84 11.81
N GLN A 21 16.83 1.80 12.79
CA GLN A 21 18.15 2.42 12.68
C GLN A 21 19.23 1.34 12.67
N LEU A 22 20.00 1.31 11.60
CA LEU A 22 21.19 0.46 11.46
C LEU A 22 22.42 1.25 11.89
N HIS A 23 22.97 0.92 13.05
CA HIS A 23 24.21 1.51 13.55
C HIS A 23 25.40 0.82 12.90
N LEU A 24 26.23 1.58 12.20
CA LEU A 24 27.45 1.11 11.53
C LEU A 24 28.63 1.17 12.48
N ASP A 25 28.68 2.18 13.35
CA ASP A 25 29.57 2.33 14.49
C ASP A 25 28.87 3.15 15.60
N SER A 26 29.62 3.59 16.60
CA SER A 26 29.09 4.40 17.71
C SER A 26 28.59 5.79 17.31
N THR A 27 28.88 6.26 16.09
CA THR A 27 28.62 7.64 15.63
C THR A 27 27.90 7.71 14.28
N VAL A 28 27.89 6.63 13.53
CA VAL A 28 27.39 6.56 12.15
C VAL A 28 26.28 5.54 12.04
N SER A 29 25.17 5.94 11.45
CA SER A 29 24.01 5.06 11.24
C SER A 29 23.26 5.38 9.96
N LEU A 30 22.42 4.44 9.52
CA LEU A 30 21.35 4.64 8.53
C LEU A 30 20.01 4.55 9.22
N LEU A 31 19.04 5.32 8.74
CA LEU A 31 17.63 5.17 9.12
C LEU A 31 16.88 4.50 7.97
N ILE A 32 16.15 3.44 8.27
CA ILE A 32 15.30 2.74 7.32
C ILE A 32 13.85 3.03 7.69
N ASP A 33 13.16 3.75 6.83
CA ASP A 33 11.83 4.31 7.02
C ASP A 33 11.71 5.29 8.20
N CYS A 34 10.66 6.08 8.20
CA CYS A 34 10.28 7.01 9.26
C CYS A 34 8.77 7.17 9.25
N GLY A 35 8.08 6.15 9.71
CA GLY A 35 6.65 5.94 9.54
C GLY A 35 5.81 6.56 10.64
N LEU A 36 4.55 6.87 10.28
CA LEU A 36 3.51 7.33 11.19
C LEU A 36 2.93 6.14 11.96
N ASN A 37 2.87 6.24 13.28
CA ASN A 37 2.16 5.28 14.10
C ASN A 37 0.68 5.69 14.19
N GLN A 38 -0.19 5.00 13.47
CA GLN A 38 -1.61 5.37 13.39
C GLN A 38 -2.34 5.29 14.73
N ASP A 39 -1.98 4.36 15.61
CA ASP A 39 -2.64 4.18 16.90
C ASP A 39 -2.21 5.23 17.93
N ALA A 40 -0.90 5.45 18.08
CA ALA A 40 -0.35 6.38 19.05
C ALA A 40 -0.51 7.84 18.61
N ASP A 41 -0.28 8.12 17.34
CA ASP A 41 -0.36 9.48 16.79
C ASP A 41 -1.81 9.96 16.66
N ALA A 42 -2.77 9.07 16.39
CA ALA A 42 -4.19 9.40 16.35
C ALA A 42 -4.77 9.74 17.73
N GLN A 43 -4.34 9.03 18.78
CA GLN A 43 -4.79 9.28 20.17
C GLN A 43 -4.18 10.55 20.76
N SER A 44 -2.94 10.87 20.41
CA SER A 44 -2.24 12.04 20.94
C SER A 44 -2.58 13.34 20.21
N GLY A 45 -3.26 13.29 19.07
CA GLY A 45 -3.48 14.44 18.17
C GLY A 45 -2.17 14.98 17.57
N VAL A 46 -1.08 14.26 17.69
CA VAL A 46 0.28 14.70 17.35
C VAL A 46 0.84 13.83 16.24
N ALA A 47 0.26 13.93 15.04
CA ALA A 47 0.92 13.46 13.81
C ALA A 47 2.29 14.18 13.56
N SER A 48 2.62 15.16 14.39
CA SER A 48 3.77 16.06 14.28
C SER A 48 4.68 16.10 15.51
N GLY A 49 4.54 15.15 16.46
CA GLY A 49 5.44 15.07 17.61
C GLY A 49 6.90 14.88 17.22
N PRO A 50 7.88 15.41 18.01
CA PRO A 50 9.29 15.26 17.71
C PRO A 50 9.68 13.78 17.60
N VAL A 51 10.70 13.49 16.81
CA VAL A 51 11.34 12.16 16.85
C VAL A 51 12.01 11.96 18.19
N SER A 52 12.00 10.73 18.71
CA SER A 52 12.50 10.39 20.04
C SER A 52 13.95 9.89 20.06
N PHE A 53 14.65 10.05 18.94
CA PHE A 53 16.04 9.60 18.74
C PHE A 53 16.91 10.70 18.17
N GLU A 54 18.24 10.56 18.37
CA GLU A 54 19.23 11.50 17.89
C GLU A 54 19.41 11.38 16.37
N VAL A 55 19.36 12.52 15.66
CA VAL A 55 19.45 12.58 14.20
C VAL A 55 20.87 12.86 13.69
N GLY A 56 21.79 13.31 14.55
CA GLY A 56 23.09 13.83 14.15
C GLY A 56 24.03 12.80 13.50
N GLY A 57 23.87 11.51 13.83
CA GLY A 57 24.70 10.41 13.28
C GLY A 57 24.11 9.75 12.02
N ILE A 58 22.90 10.13 11.61
CA ILE A 58 22.20 9.49 10.49
C ILE A 58 22.75 10.02 9.17
N GLN A 59 23.41 9.14 8.41
CA GLN A 59 24.02 9.49 7.11
C GLN A 59 23.00 9.57 5.99
N ALA A 60 22.00 8.70 6.01
CA ALA A 60 20.88 8.68 5.06
C ALA A 60 19.61 8.13 5.70
N LEU A 61 18.46 8.63 5.25
CA LEU A 61 17.19 7.94 5.36
C LEU A 61 16.97 7.11 4.09
N VAL A 62 16.77 5.81 4.22
CA VAL A 62 16.42 4.92 3.12
C VAL A 62 14.94 4.59 3.23
N VAL A 63 14.17 4.93 2.20
CA VAL A 63 12.71 4.69 2.15
C VAL A 63 12.45 3.41 1.37
N THR A 64 11.84 2.42 2.02
CA THR A 64 11.44 1.16 1.39
C THR A 64 10.28 1.39 0.42
N HIS A 65 9.25 2.12 0.85
CA HIS A 65 8.11 2.51 0.03
C HIS A 65 7.36 3.70 0.65
N VAL A 66 6.36 4.22 -0.06
CA VAL A 66 5.79 5.54 0.25
C VAL A 66 4.44 5.51 0.99
N HIS A 67 4.05 4.42 1.65
CA HIS A 67 2.92 4.43 2.58
C HIS A 67 3.23 5.28 3.82
N LEU A 68 2.21 5.89 4.44
CA LEU A 68 2.40 6.83 5.55
C LEU A 68 3.00 6.18 6.80
N ASP A 69 2.74 4.92 7.04
CA ASP A 69 3.32 4.12 8.12
C ASP A 69 4.82 3.79 7.91
N HIS A 70 5.39 4.21 6.75
CA HIS A 70 6.82 4.16 6.41
C HIS A 70 7.45 5.53 6.19
N VAL A 71 6.66 6.57 5.83
CA VAL A 71 7.21 7.90 5.50
C VAL A 71 6.55 9.07 6.23
N GLY A 72 5.45 8.83 6.95
CA GLY A 72 4.59 9.88 7.46
C GLY A 72 5.22 10.78 8.52
N ARG A 73 6.32 10.39 9.16
CA ARG A 73 7.08 11.21 10.12
C ARG A 73 8.32 11.89 9.53
N ILE A 74 8.53 11.83 8.21
CA ILE A 74 9.58 12.60 7.54
C ILE A 74 9.48 14.10 7.86
N PRO A 75 8.30 14.76 7.92
CA PRO A 75 8.21 16.15 8.36
C PRO A 75 8.78 16.38 9.76
N ALA A 76 8.51 15.47 10.72
CA ALA A 76 9.06 15.55 12.07
C ALA A 76 10.59 15.31 12.11
N LEU A 77 11.09 14.39 11.30
CA LEU A 77 12.54 14.14 11.13
C LEU A 77 13.26 15.39 10.61
N LEU A 78 12.68 16.07 9.61
CA LEU A 78 13.23 17.33 9.08
C LEU A 78 13.15 18.47 10.12
N ALA A 79 12.07 18.52 10.91
CA ALA A 79 11.92 19.48 12.02
C ALA A 79 12.97 19.24 13.12
N ALA A 80 13.36 17.99 13.38
CA ALA A 80 14.43 17.63 14.30
C ALA A 80 15.85 17.98 13.79
N GLY A 81 15.95 18.54 12.59
CA GLY A 81 17.23 19.00 12.04
C GLY A 81 17.91 18.06 11.05
N TYR A 82 17.31 16.94 10.69
CA TYR A 82 17.87 16.07 9.64
C TYR A 82 17.97 16.80 8.30
N ARG A 83 19.13 16.70 7.65
CA ARG A 83 19.42 17.34 6.35
C ARG A 83 20.18 16.40 5.40
N GLY A 84 20.33 15.13 5.77
CA GLY A 84 20.94 14.10 4.93
C GLY A 84 20.06 13.71 3.74
N PRO A 85 20.58 12.89 2.81
CA PRO A 85 19.84 12.40 1.66
C PRO A 85 18.71 11.46 2.06
N ILE A 86 17.61 11.50 1.30
CA ILE A 86 16.50 10.55 1.37
C ILE A 86 16.61 9.65 0.14
N LEU A 87 17.12 8.45 0.35
CA LEU A 87 17.39 7.46 -0.69
C LEU A 87 16.13 6.61 -0.90
N CYS A 88 15.66 6.51 -2.12
CA CYS A 88 14.52 5.67 -2.46
C CYS A 88 14.60 5.25 -3.94
N SER A 89 13.79 4.28 -4.35
CA SER A 89 13.71 3.88 -5.75
C SER A 89 13.25 5.03 -6.65
N GLU A 90 13.58 4.97 -7.94
CA GLU A 90 13.18 6.00 -8.91
C GLU A 90 11.66 6.22 -8.94
N PRO A 91 10.78 5.18 -8.92
CA PRO A 91 9.36 5.42 -8.82
C PRO A 91 8.95 6.03 -7.47
N SER A 92 9.55 5.59 -6.36
CA SER A 92 9.28 6.17 -5.04
C SER A 92 9.69 7.65 -4.97
N ALA A 93 10.78 8.04 -5.61
CA ALA A 93 11.22 9.44 -5.69
C ALA A 93 10.17 10.36 -6.36
N LYS A 94 9.41 9.81 -7.32
CA LYS A 94 8.30 10.53 -7.97
C LYS A 94 7.04 10.55 -7.11
N LEU A 95 6.73 9.46 -6.40
CA LEU A 95 5.50 9.31 -5.62
C LEU A 95 5.59 9.97 -4.24
N LEU A 96 6.75 9.96 -3.59
CA LEU A 96 6.96 10.45 -2.23
C LEU A 96 6.50 11.90 -2.02
N PRO A 97 6.82 12.87 -2.90
CA PRO A 97 6.33 14.23 -2.76
C PRO A 97 4.80 14.34 -2.85
N LEU A 98 4.14 13.49 -3.63
CA LEU A 98 2.67 13.50 -3.78
C LEU A 98 1.98 13.06 -2.50
N VAL A 99 2.48 11.98 -1.89
CA VAL A 99 1.94 11.41 -0.65
C VAL A 99 2.19 12.36 0.52
N LEU A 100 3.41 12.87 0.65
CA LEU A 100 3.77 13.76 1.76
C LEU A 100 3.14 15.15 1.65
N GLU A 101 2.88 15.65 0.45
CA GLU A 101 2.11 16.89 0.25
C GLU A 101 0.70 16.75 0.80
N ASP A 102 0.01 15.65 0.46
CA ASP A 102 -1.36 15.40 0.93
C ASP A 102 -1.41 15.25 2.45
N ALA A 103 -0.51 14.44 3.01
CA ALA A 103 -0.40 14.25 4.44
C ALA A 103 -0.08 15.55 5.19
N TYR A 104 0.83 16.37 4.65
CA TYR A 104 1.19 17.66 5.24
C TYR A 104 -0.01 18.64 5.25
N LYS A 105 -0.78 18.69 4.15
CA LYS A 105 -2.00 19.50 4.03
C LYS A 105 -3.07 19.09 5.05
N LEU A 106 -3.21 17.80 5.29
CA LEU A 106 -4.25 17.28 6.18
C LEU A 106 -3.89 17.40 7.66
N ALA A 107 -2.61 17.22 8.02
CA ALA A 107 -2.21 17.04 9.40
C ALA A 107 -1.39 18.22 9.97
N ILE A 108 -0.72 19.02 9.14
CA ILE A 108 0.24 20.02 9.62
C ILE A 108 -0.18 21.46 9.25
N SER A 109 -0.33 21.75 7.95
CA SER A 109 -0.67 23.11 7.51
C SER A 109 -1.34 23.11 6.14
N SER A 110 -2.40 23.91 6.01
CA SER A 110 -3.05 24.21 4.74
C SER A 110 -2.49 25.46 4.04
N ASN A 111 -1.48 26.12 4.62
CA ASN A 111 -0.86 27.31 4.06
C ASN A 111 0.00 26.96 2.83
N PRO A 112 -0.31 27.44 1.61
CA PRO A 112 0.42 27.08 0.41
C PRO A 112 1.92 27.41 0.47
N VAL A 113 2.30 28.50 1.11
CA VAL A 113 3.70 28.94 1.22
C VAL A 113 4.51 27.96 2.10
N GLU A 114 3.92 27.45 3.18
CA GLU A 114 4.57 26.46 4.05
C GLU A 114 4.71 25.13 3.33
N ILE A 115 3.67 24.70 2.63
CA ILE A 115 3.67 23.48 1.83
C ILE A 115 4.77 23.56 0.76
N ASP A 116 4.84 24.67 0.01
CA ASP A 116 5.86 24.83 -1.04
C ASP A 116 7.28 24.82 -0.48
N ARG A 117 7.51 25.45 0.66
CA ARG A 117 8.82 25.42 1.36
C ARG A 117 9.18 23.99 1.78
N TYR A 118 8.23 23.27 2.37
CA TYR A 118 8.41 21.86 2.78
C TYR A 118 8.75 20.99 1.56
N LEU A 119 7.97 21.10 0.48
CA LEU A 119 8.19 20.31 -0.73
C LEU A 119 9.49 20.66 -1.44
N ALA A 120 9.91 21.92 -1.43
CA ALA A 120 11.19 22.34 -1.99
C ALA A 120 12.37 21.72 -1.22
N LEU A 121 12.30 21.71 0.12
CA LEU A 121 13.29 21.03 0.96
C LEU A 121 13.29 19.53 0.70
N LEU A 122 12.11 18.90 0.71
CA LEU A 122 11.97 17.46 0.49
C LEU A 122 12.60 17.03 -0.85
N ARG A 123 12.22 17.72 -1.95
CA ARG A 123 12.75 17.43 -3.30
C ARG A 123 14.26 17.60 -3.40
N LYS A 124 14.85 18.54 -2.65
CA LYS A 124 16.30 18.72 -2.60
C LYS A 124 17.03 17.55 -1.94
N LEU A 125 16.40 16.89 -0.98
CA LEU A 125 17.00 15.79 -0.22
C LEU A 125 16.76 14.41 -0.86
N ILE A 126 15.74 14.27 -1.71
CA ILE A 126 15.44 13.00 -2.40
C ILE A 126 16.55 12.68 -3.40
N VAL A 127 17.07 11.46 -3.29
CA VAL A 127 18.02 10.86 -4.23
C VAL A 127 17.38 9.57 -4.76
N ALA A 128 17.12 9.53 -6.05
CA ALA A 128 16.62 8.36 -6.73
C ALA A 128 17.75 7.35 -6.95
N VAL A 129 17.58 6.14 -6.43
CA VAL A 129 18.53 5.03 -6.56
C VAL A 129 17.91 3.99 -7.50
N PRO A 130 18.59 3.65 -8.61
CA PRO A 130 18.13 2.59 -9.50
C PRO A 130 18.02 1.24 -8.79
N PHE A 131 17.03 0.43 -9.16
CA PHE A 131 16.95 -0.94 -8.67
C PHE A 131 18.15 -1.78 -9.10
N GLU A 132 18.52 -2.75 -8.24
CA GLU A 132 19.52 -3.77 -8.53
C GLU A 132 20.97 -3.24 -8.66
N GLN A 133 21.20 -1.96 -8.33
CA GLN A 133 22.51 -1.32 -8.37
C GLN A 133 22.97 -0.94 -6.96
N TRP A 134 24.24 -1.21 -6.68
CA TRP A 134 24.86 -0.79 -5.43
C TRP A 134 25.10 0.71 -5.42
N TYR A 135 24.73 1.35 -4.31
CA TYR A 135 24.93 2.76 -4.03
C TYR A 135 25.70 2.91 -2.72
N THR A 136 26.89 3.47 -2.77
CA THR A 136 27.70 3.73 -1.57
C THR A 136 27.14 4.93 -0.81
N VAL A 137 26.65 4.69 0.41
CA VAL A 137 26.08 5.71 1.27
C VAL A 137 27.17 6.45 2.06
N THR A 138 28.14 5.71 2.58
CA THR A 138 29.24 6.28 3.34
C THR A 138 30.52 5.47 3.15
N GLU A 139 31.62 6.17 3.06
CA GLU A 139 32.98 5.62 3.08
C GLU A 139 33.81 6.50 3.98
N ARG A 140 34.27 5.96 5.11
CA ARG A 140 34.92 6.75 6.15
C ARG A 140 35.89 5.89 6.99
N ASN A 141 37.16 6.23 7.05
CA ASN A 141 38.18 5.53 7.85
C ASN A 141 38.22 4.01 7.61
N GLY A 142 37.94 3.56 6.37
CA GLY A 142 37.90 2.15 6.02
C GLY A 142 36.54 1.44 6.31
N LEU A 143 35.64 2.10 7.01
CA LEU A 143 34.22 1.67 7.10
C LEU A 143 33.53 2.07 5.81
N VAL A 144 32.94 1.10 5.09
CA VAL A 144 32.15 1.33 3.89
C VAL A 144 30.76 0.73 4.08
N CYS A 145 29.72 1.52 3.83
CA CYS A 145 28.35 1.02 3.76
C CYS A 145 27.74 1.35 2.41
N SER A 146 27.26 0.32 1.72
CA SER A 146 26.54 0.44 0.46
C SER A 146 25.15 -0.20 0.58
N ILE A 147 24.20 0.36 -0.15
CA ILE A 147 22.84 -0.20 -0.22
C ILE A 147 22.52 -0.65 -1.64
N ARG A 148 21.66 -1.65 -1.76
CA ARG A 148 21.04 -2.06 -3.02
C ARG A 148 19.54 -2.18 -2.81
N LEU A 149 18.75 -1.51 -3.67
CA LEU A 149 17.31 -1.57 -3.63
C LEU A 149 16.83 -2.68 -4.56
N GLN A 150 16.06 -3.61 -4.03
CA GLN A 150 15.46 -4.72 -4.77
C GLN A 150 13.94 -4.58 -4.74
N ARG A 151 13.23 -5.06 -5.77
CA ARG A 151 11.77 -4.94 -5.83
C ARG A 151 11.08 -5.76 -4.76
N ALA A 152 10.27 -5.10 -3.94
CA ALA A 152 9.46 -5.75 -2.88
C ALA A 152 8.04 -6.14 -3.35
N GLY A 153 7.58 -5.67 -4.53
CA GLY A 153 6.30 -6.09 -5.12
C GLY A 153 5.03 -5.61 -4.43
N HIS A 154 5.13 -4.78 -3.39
CA HIS A 154 4.00 -4.27 -2.61
C HIS A 154 3.31 -3.07 -3.27
N LEU A 155 4.10 -2.08 -3.72
CA LEU A 155 3.68 -0.91 -4.48
C LEU A 155 4.60 -0.68 -5.67
N LEU A 156 4.20 0.17 -6.62
CA LEU A 156 5.12 0.67 -7.62
C LEU A 156 6.21 1.49 -6.93
N GLY A 157 7.43 1.03 -7.04
CA GLY A 157 8.58 1.63 -6.38
C GLY A 157 8.95 1.01 -5.03
N SER A 158 8.13 0.12 -4.47
CA SER A 158 8.50 -0.56 -3.22
C SER A 158 9.77 -1.38 -3.39
N ALA A 159 10.63 -1.30 -2.38
CA ALA A 159 11.91 -1.98 -2.35
C ALA A 159 12.14 -2.65 -0.99
N TYR A 160 12.75 -3.82 -1.02
CA TYR A 160 13.53 -4.26 0.12
C TYR A 160 14.96 -3.72 -0.01
N VAL A 161 15.62 -3.55 1.11
CA VAL A 161 16.93 -2.87 1.17
C VAL A 161 17.99 -3.85 1.64
N GLU A 162 18.99 -4.08 0.83
CA GLU A 162 20.21 -4.79 1.21
C GLU A 162 21.25 -3.76 1.62
N CYS A 163 21.84 -3.91 2.80
CA CYS A 163 22.91 -3.07 3.33
C CYS A 163 24.17 -3.91 3.49
N ASP A 164 25.20 -3.68 2.70
CA ASP A 164 26.51 -4.27 2.86
C ASP A 164 27.42 -3.34 3.69
N VAL A 165 27.91 -3.85 4.81
CA VAL A 165 28.80 -3.13 5.72
C VAL A 165 30.15 -3.82 5.77
N ARG A 166 31.20 -3.12 5.36
CA ARG A 166 32.59 -3.59 5.43
C ARG A 166 33.37 -2.78 6.45
N TYR A 167 34.03 -3.47 7.36
CA TYR A 167 34.83 -2.87 8.41
C TYR A 167 36.34 -2.85 8.06
N PRO A 168 37.10 -1.91 8.62
CA PRO A 168 38.57 -1.85 8.40
C PRO A 168 39.25 -3.15 8.80
N GLY A 169 40.11 -3.68 7.91
CA GLY A 169 40.87 -4.91 8.18
C GLY A 169 40.04 -6.20 8.16
N VAL A 170 38.80 -6.16 7.72
CA VAL A 170 37.95 -7.33 7.53
C VAL A 170 37.65 -7.47 6.04
N ASP A 171 38.00 -8.62 5.45
CA ASP A 171 37.75 -8.88 4.02
C ASP A 171 36.31 -9.20 3.72
N ASP A 172 35.55 -9.72 4.69
CA ASP A 172 34.12 -10.08 4.54
C ASP A 172 33.21 -8.90 4.86
N THR A 173 32.02 -8.91 4.25
CA THR A 173 30.98 -7.90 4.48
C THR A 173 29.84 -8.49 5.32
N SER A 174 29.30 -7.71 6.24
CA SER A 174 28.03 -8.04 6.91
C SER A 174 26.87 -7.52 6.07
N ARG A 175 25.94 -8.41 5.68
CA ARG A 175 24.73 -8.05 4.94
C ARG A 175 23.52 -8.03 5.84
N VAL A 176 22.94 -6.84 6.00
CA VAL A 176 21.65 -6.65 6.69
C VAL A 176 20.58 -6.36 5.64
N VAL A 177 19.47 -7.12 5.68
CA VAL A 177 18.36 -6.97 4.75
C VAL A 177 17.14 -6.48 5.50
N PHE A 178 16.50 -5.41 5.01
CA PHE A 178 15.22 -4.91 5.50
C PHE A 178 14.16 -5.18 4.43
N SER A 179 13.17 -5.99 4.76
CA SER A 179 12.14 -6.38 3.79
C SER A 179 11.27 -5.20 3.34
N GLY A 180 11.09 -4.17 4.19
CA GLY A 180 9.94 -3.30 4.05
C GLY A 180 8.67 -4.14 4.00
N ASP A 181 7.64 -3.67 3.30
CA ASP A 181 6.44 -4.45 3.04
C ASP A 181 6.59 -5.26 1.76
N LEU A 182 6.39 -6.56 1.87
CA LEU A 182 6.52 -7.50 0.77
C LEU A 182 5.18 -7.69 0.06
N GLY A 183 5.21 -7.62 -1.25
CA GLY A 183 4.03 -7.80 -2.08
C GLY A 183 3.56 -9.25 -2.12
N ALA A 184 2.26 -9.42 -2.15
CA ALA A 184 1.67 -10.71 -2.40
C ALA A 184 1.85 -11.14 -3.87
N PRO A 185 1.97 -12.44 -4.17
CA PRO A 185 2.16 -12.94 -5.54
C PRO A 185 1.00 -12.55 -6.47
N CYS A 186 1.24 -12.62 -7.77
CA CYS A 186 0.23 -12.34 -8.81
C CYS A 186 -0.34 -10.91 -8.80
N ASN A 187 0.47 -9.90 -8.48
CA ASN A 187 0.05 -8.51 -8.66
C ASN A 187 -0.12 -8.19 -10.16
N PRO A 188 -1.21 -7.52 -10.58
CA PRO A 188 -1.49 -7.29 -12.00
C PRO A 188 -0.56 -6.27 -12.67
N LEU A 189 0.05 -5.37 -11.90
CA LEU A 189 0.91 -4.31 -12.41
C LEU A 189 2.39 -4.53 -12.08
N LEU A 190 2.68 -5.17 -10.93
CA LEU A 190 4.01 -5.18 -10.36
C LEU A 190 4.75 -6.48 -10.69
N ARG A 191 6.07 -6.39 -10.72
CA ARG A 191 6.92 -7.58 -10.80
C ARG A 191 6.93 -8.29 -9.47
N ALA A 192 6.98 -9.62 -9.51
CA ALA A 192 7.08 -10.45 -8.31
C ALA A 192 8.37 -10.16 -7.53
N VAL A 193 8.29 -10.29 -6.22
CA VAL A 193 9.45 -10.23 -5.34
C VAL A 193 10.35 -11.45 -5.56
N LYS A 194 11.65 -11.25 -5.46
CA LYS A 194 12.65 -12.34 -5.42
C LYS A 194 13.29 -12.33 -4.04
N PRO A 195 13.52 -13.49 -3.43
CA PRO A 195 14.28 -13.58 -2.19
C PRO A 195 15.68 -12.95 -2.32
N PRO A 196 16.27 -12.40 -1.24
CA PRO A 196 17.65 -11.93 -1.26
C PRO A 196 18.61 -13.12 -1.47
N GLU A 197 19.64 -12.93 -2.26
CA GLU A 197 20.66 -13.96 -2.49
C GLU A 197 21.36 -14.35 -1.18
N ARG A 198 21.64 -13.37 -0.32
CA ARG A 198 22.29 -13.53 0.97
C ARG A 198 21.71 -12.56 1.98
N ALA A 199 21.60 -12.99 3.22
CA ALA A 199 21.43 -12.12 4.39
C ALA A 199 22.21 -12.71 5.58
N ASP A 200 22.88 -11.88 6.37
CA ASP A 200 23.37 -12.30 7.69
C ASP A 200 22.31 -12.00 8.75
N ILE A 201 21.68 -10.82 8.64
CA ILE A 201 20.53 -10.40 9.46
C ILE A 201 19.39 -10.00 8.52
N LEU A 202 18.20 -10.53 8.77
CA LEU A 202 16.99 -10.20 8.04
C LEU A 202 15.97 -9.54 8.97
N VAL A 203 15.65 -8.27 8.73
CA VAL A 203 14.52 -7.59 9.37
C VAL A 203 13.30 -7.79 8.48
N LEU A 204 12.35 -8.59 8.93
CA LEU A 204 11.25 -9.12 8.13
C LEU A 204 9.90 -8.63 8.64
N GLU A 205 9.04 -8.12 7.73
CA GLU A 205 7.65 -7.84 8.04
C GLU A 205 6.90 -9.13 8.43
N SER A 206 5.80 -8.97 9.15
CA SER A 206 5.00 -10.10 9.62
C SER A 206 3.49 -9.83 9.64
N THR A 207 3.01 -8.93 8.77
CA THR A 207 1.61 -8.48 8.70
C THR A 207 0.64 -9.66 8.63
N TYR A 208 0.88 -10.61 7.75
CA TYR A 208 0.08 -11.83 7.60
C TYR A 208 0.87 -13.11 7.95
N GLY A 209 1.71 -13.02 8.95
CA GLY A 209 2.50 -14.15 9.43
C GLY A 209 1.68 -15.32 10.01
N ASP A 210 0.38 -15.11 10.27
CA ASP A 210 -0.52 -16.10 10.86
C ASP A 210 -1.53 -16.70 9.88
N ARG A 211 -1.48 -16.37 8.59
CA ARG A 211 -2.50 -16.82 7.63
C ARG A 211 -2.01 -16.93 6.20
N MET A 212 -2.76 -17.68 5.41
CA MET A 212 -2.62 -17.83 3.96
C MET A 212 -3.71 -17.02 3.25
N HIS A 213 -3.40 -16.42 2.10
CA HIS A 213 -4.40 -15.77 1.28
C HIS A 213 -5.18 -16.79 0.45
N THR A 214 -6.49 -16.69 0.50
CA THR A 214 -7.41 -17.48 -0.34
C THR A 214 -7.84 -16.67 -1.56
N GLY A 215 -8.24 -17.35 -2.63
CA GLY A 215 -8.92 -16.75 -3.77
C GLY A 215 -8.09 -15.82 -4.68
N ARG A 216 -6.76 -15.67 -4.45
CA ARG A 216 -5.95 -14.72 -5.25
C ARG A 216 -5.98 -14.97 -6.75
N ASN A 217 -5.86 -16.21 -7.18
CA ASN A 217 -5.87 -16.57 -8.61
C ASN A 217 -7.24 -16.35 -9.27
N ALA A 218 -8.32 -16.35 -8.48
CA ALA A 218 -9.69 -16.14 -8.94
C ALA A 218 -10.21 -14.71 -8.66
N ARG A 219 -9.41 -13.81 -8.06
CA ARG A 219 -9.89 -12.50 -7.60
C ARG A 219 -10.51 -11.67 -8.70
N ARG A 220 -9.91 -11.67 -9.91
CA ARG A 220 -10.46 -10.96 -11.07
C ARG A 220 -11.83 -11.52 -11.48
N GLN A 221 -11.98 -12.86 -11.46
CA GLN A 221 -13.26 -13.52 -11.75
C GLN A 221 -14.32 -13.20 -10.68
N HIS A 222 -13.91 -13.17 -9.40
CA HIS A 222 -14.80 -12.75 -8.30
C HIS A 222 -15.20 -11.28 -8.44
N LEU A 223 -14.27 -10.39 -8.83
CA LEU A 223 -14.57 -8.99 -9.11
C LEU A 223 -15.55 -8.86 -10.29
N GLU A 224 -15.32 -9.60 -11.38
CA GLU A 224 -16.21 -9.61 -12.53
C GLU A 224 -17.63 -10.07 -12.15
N ALA A 225 -17.75 -11.19 -11.44
CA ALA A 225 -19.04 -11.71 -10.97
C ALA A 225 -19.75 -10.74 -10.02
N ALA A 226 -18.98 -10.04 -9.17
CA ALA A 226 -19.51 -9.02 -8.27
C ALA A 226 -20.04 -7.80 -9.05
N ILE A 227 -19.29 -7.32 -10.05
CA ILE A 227 -19.71 -6.23 -10.93
C ILE A 227 -20.98 -6.63 -11.70
N ASP A 228 -21.04 -7.83 -12.27
CA ASP A 228 -22.21 -8.33 -13.00
C ASP A 228 -23.45 -8.32 -12.10
N ARG A 229 -23.35 -8.91 -10.91
CA ARG A 229 -24.46 -8.98 -9.98
C ARG A 229 -24.94 -7.60 -9.53
N ALA A 230 -24.02 -6.70 -9.18
CA ALA A 230 -24.37 -5.38 -8.69
C ALA A 230 -24.99 -4.48 -9.77
N LEU A 231 -24.53 -4.60 -11.02
CA LEU A 231 -25.08 -3.82 -12.14
C LEU A 231 -26.39 -4.41 -12.71
N ALA A 232 -26.71 -5.67 -12.43
CA ALA A 232 -27.98 -6.28 -12.81
C ALA A 232 -29.18 -5.53 -12.21
N ASP A 233 -29.07 -5.03 -10.99
CA ASP A 233 -30.08 -4.21 -10.31
C ASP A 233 -30.06 -2.73 -10.74
N ARG A 234 -29.20 -2.37 -11.68
CA ARG A 234 -28.93 -0.98 -12.11
C ARG A 234 -28.50 -0.07 -10.96
N GLY A 235 -27.84 -0.63 -9.93
CA GLY A 235 -27.29 0.09 -8.81
C GLY A 235 -25.90 0.65 -9.09
N THR A 236 -25.38 1.40 -8.12
CA THR A 236 -24.01 1.89 -8.08
C THR A 236 -23.18 1.01 -7.15
N ILE A 237 -21.96 0.64 -7.58
CA ILE A 237 -20.99 -0.05 -6.75
C ILE A 237 -20.09 1.00 -6.10
N LEU A 238 -19.98 0.98 -4.77
CA LEU A 238 -19.09 1.84 -4.00
C LEU A 238 -17.90 1.01 -3.54
N ILE A 239 -16.70 1.40 -3.93
CA ILE A 239 -15.45 0.72 -3.56
C ILE A 239 -14.60 1.67 -2.72
N PRO A 240 -14.62 1.55 -1.38
CA PRO A 240 -13.69 2.26 -0.52
C PRO A 240 -12.27 1.79 -0.79
N ALA A 241 -11.36 2.69 -1.18
CA ALA A 241 -10.00 2.31 -1.51
C ALA A 241 -8.98 3.36 -1.06
N PHE A 242 -7.77 2.89 -0.70
CA PHE A 242 -6.63 3.77 -0.51
C PHE A 242 -6.16 4.34 -1.84
N SER A 243 -5.71 5.58 -1.82
CA SER A 243 -5.31 6.31 -3.03
C SER A 243 -4.10 5.71 -3.74
N LEU A 244 -3.27 4.96 -3.03
CA LEU A 244 -2.03 4.38 -3.51
C LEU A 244 -2.08 2.85 -3.48
N GLY A 245 -1.71 2.21 -4.58
CA GLY A 245 -1.61 0.77 -4.76
C GLY A 245 -2.96 0.14 -5.12
N ARG A 246 -3.87 0.01 -4.16
CA ARG A 246 -5.16 -0.68 -4.34
C ARG A 246 -6.02 -0.06 -5.44
N THR A 247 -6.12 1.26 -5.50
CA THR A 247 -6.87 1.96 -6.56
C THR A 247 -6.34 1.62 -7.94
N GLN A 248 -5.03 1.58 -8.14
CA GLN A 248 -4.43 1.31 -9.44
C GLN A 248 -4.60 -0.16 -9.87
N GLU A 249 -4.53 -1.10 -8.93
CA GLU A 249 -4.82 -2.52 -9.19
C GLU A 249 -6.29 -2.72 -9.61
N LEU A 250 -7.22 -2.08 -8.91
CA LEU A 250 -8.65 -2.14 -9.27
C LEU A 250 -8.92 -1.54 -10.64
N LEU A 251 -8.36 -0.37 -10.95
CA LEU A 251 -8.52 0.25 -12.26
C LEU A 251 -8.02 -0.66 -13.38
N TYR A 252 -6.88 -1.31 -13.17
CA TYR A 252 -6.29 -2.24 -14.13
C TYR A 252 -7.21 -3.45 -14.41
N GLU A 253 -7.77 -4.06 -13.36
CA GLU A 253 -8.64 -5.24 -13.50
C GLU A 253 -10.04 -4.86 -13.99
N ILE A 254 -10.59 -3.71 -13.56
CA ILE A 254 -11.89 -3.21 -14.04
C ILE A 254 -11.82 -2.86 -15.52
N GLU A 255 -10.75 -2.20 -15.98
CA GLU A 255 -10.53 -1.94 -17.41
C GLU A 255 -10.55 -3.25 -18.22
N ASP A 256 -9.86 -4.27 -17.75
CA ASP A 256 -9.81 -5.57 -18.44
C ASP A 256 -11.20 -6.24 -18.52
N ILE A 257 -11.96 -6.19 -17.43
CA ILE A 257 -13.33 -6.71 -17.38
C ILE A 257 -14.23 -5.95 -18.37
N LEU A 258 -14.25 -4.63 -18.30
CA LEU A 258 -15.09 -3.80 -19.16
C LEU A 258 -14.71 -3.93 -20.65
N HIS A 259 -13.40 -3.99 -20.93
CA HIS A 259 -12.93 -4.23 -22.29
C HIS A 259 -13.42 -5.57 -22.82
N GLY A 260 -13.25 -6.66 -22.07
CA GLY A 260 -13.75 -7.99 -22.44
C GLY A 260 -15.26 -8.03 -22.69
N LYS A 261 -16.05 -7.36 -21.83
CA LYS A 261 -17.50 -7.29 -21.98
C LYS A 261 -17.95 -6.44 -23.18
N SER A 262 -17.23 -5.34 -23.45
CA SER A 262 -17.52 -4.46 -24.59
C SER A 262 -17.29 -5.16 -25.94
N LEU A 263 -16.34 -6.09 -26.02
CA LEU A 263 -16.07 -6.87 -27.25
C LEU A 263 -17.20 -7.86 -27.61
N LEU A 264 -18.02 -8.27 -26.64
CA LEU A 264 -19.09 -9.27 -26.85
C LEU A 264 -20.37 -8.67 -27.43
N GLY A 265 -20.43 -7.36 -27.63
CA GLY A 265 -21.57 -6.64 -28.21
C GLY A 265 -22.85 -6.70 -27.37
N PRO A 266 -23.79 -5.78 -27.60
CA PRO A 266 -25.12 -5.87 -27.00
C PRO A 266 -25.89 -7.04 -27.69
N GLY A 267 -26.27 -8.05 -26.93
CA GLY A 267 -27.14 -9.15 -27.41
C GLY A 267 -26.51 -10.54 -27.53
N GLU A 268 -25.17 -10.69 -27.43
CA GLU A 268 -24.54 -12.02 -27.49
C GLU A 268 -24.52 -12.76 -26.15
N LYS A 269 -24.84 -12.08 -25.07
CA LYS A 269 -24.94 -12.64 -23.69
C LYS A 269 -26.37 -12.61 -23.19
N GLY A 270 -27.02 -13.73 -23.23
CA GLY A 270 -28.23 -13.95 -22.49
C GLY A 270 -29.40 -14.39 -23.34
N ARG A 271 -29.85 -15.61 -23.10
CA ARG A 271 -31.17 -16.06 -23.51
C ARG A 271 -32.21 -15.38 -22.60
N GLY A 272 -33.11 -14.58 -23.17
CA GLY A 272 -34.31 -14.11 -22.46
C GLY A 272 -34.05 -12.99 -21.44
N ASP A 273 -34.57 -13.07 -20.27
CA ASP A 273 -34.74 -12.02 -19.25
C ASP A 273 -33.44 -11.59 -18.49
N ASP A 274 -32.26 -11.67 -19.08
CA ASP A 274 -31.00 -11.23 -18.42
C ASP A 274 -30.93 -9.69 -18.39
N PRO A 275 -30.99 -9.06 -17.21
CA PRO A 275 -30.92 -7.61 -17.05
C PRO A 275 -29.63 -7.00 -17.64
N LEU A 276 -28.52 -7.80 -17.71
CA LEU A 276 -27.25 -7.37 -18.24
C LEU A 276 -27.20 -7.37 -19.77
N ALA A 277 -28.08 -8.09 -20.44
CA ALA A 277 -28.17 -8.11 -21.90
C ALA A 277 -28.49 -6.74 -22.52
N THR A 278 -29.12 -5.84 -21.74
CA THR A 278 -29.47 -4.48 -22.16
C THR A 278 -28.47 -3.42 -21.70
N LEU A 279 -27.44 -3.81 -20.94
CA LEU A 279 -26.43 -2.89 -20.44
C LEU A 279 -25.35 -2.65 -21.49
N ASP A 280 -25.20 -1.41 -21.92
CA ASP A 280 -24.06 -0.99 -22.73
C ASP A 280 -22.82 -0.84 -21.86
N TRP A 281 -22.00 -1.87 -21.84
CA TRP A 281 -20.76 -1.92 -21.04
C TRP A 281 -19.76 -0.83 -21.43
N SER A 282 -19.80 -0.33 -22.66
CA SER A 282 -18.94 0.78 -23.11
C SER A 282 -19.32 2.12 -22.45
N GLN A 283 -20.53 2.22 -21.90
CA GLN A 283 -21.08 3.41 -21.25
C GLN A 283 -21.13 3.34 -19.73
N VAL A 284 -20.68 2.24 -19.11
CA VAL A 284 -20.62 2.12 -17.64
C VAL A 284 -19.49 3.01 -17.14
N PRO A 285 -19.78 4.09 -16.40
CA PRO A 285 -18.74 4.98 -15.91
C PRO A 285 -18.01 4.35 -14.71
N VAL A 286 -16.68 4.44 -14.74
CA VAL A 286 -15.79 4.16 -13.61
C VAL A 286 -15.35 5.51 -13.04
N ILE A 287 -15.81 5.84 -11.86
CA ILE A 287 -15.60 7.15 -11.24
C ILE A 287 -14.49 7.04 -10.21
N LEU A 288 -13.37 7.68 -10.48
CA LEU A 288 -12.27 7.84 -9.51
C LEU A 288 -12.44 9.15 -8.77
N ASP A 289 -12.95 9.06 -7.54
CA ASP A 289 -13.26 10.23 -6.73
C ASP A 289 -12.29 10.41 -5.55
N SER A 290 -11.05 10.72 -5.89
CA SER A 290 -9.96 11.06 -4.97
C SER A 290 -8.90 11.86 -5.74
N PRO A 291 -8.66 13.15 -5.40
CA PRO A 291 -7.62 13.95 -6.06
C PRO A 291 -6.21 13.35 -5.92
N LEU A 292 -5.89 12.80 -4.75
CA LEU A 292 -4.61 12.13 -4.54
C LEU A 292 -4.50 10.87 -5.41
N ALA A 293 -5.55 10.02 -5.43
CA ALA A 293 -5.54 8.82 -6.24
C ALA A 293 -5.40 9.13 -7.74
N GLN A 294 -6.02 10.20 -8.23
CA GLN A 294 -5.86 10.66 -9.61
C GLN A 294 -4.40 11.03 -9.92
N ARG A 295 -3.76 11.84 -9.05
CA ARG A 295 -2.35 12.24 -9.22
C ARG A 295 -1.41 11.03 -9.20
N ILE A 296 -1.65 10.08 -8.28
CA ILE A 296 -0.89 8.84 -8.18
C ILE A 296 -1.11 7.97 -9.42
N THR A 297 -2.35 7.83 -9.89
CA THR A 297 -2.67 7.06 -11.11
C THR A 297 -1.97 7.64 -12.34
N THR A 298 -1.92 8.96 -12.47
CA THR A 298 -1.14 9.63 -13.52
C THR A 298 0.35 9.30 -13.41
N ALA A 299 0.92 9.39 -12.20
CA ALA A 299 2.33 9.05 -11.98
C ALA A 299 2.62 7.56 -12.27
N TYR A 300 1.70 6.64 -11.91
CA TYR A 300 1.82 5.22 -12.25
C TYR A 300 1.84 4.99 -13.76
N ALA A 301 0.97 5.68 -14.51
CA ALA A 301 0.93 5.60 -15.97
C ALA A 301 2.23 6.11 -16.62
N GLU A 302 2.81 7.19 -16.09
CA GLU A 302 4.10 7.73 -16.54
C GLU A 302 5.29 6.80 -16.21
N LEU A 303 5.17 6.00 -15.13
CA LEU A 303 6.17 5.03 -14.67
C LEU A 303 5.97 3.62 -15.24
N HIS A 304 5.32 3.49 -16.39
CA HIS A 304 4.98 2.20 -17.01
C HIS A 304 6.19 1.31 -17.32
N GLU A 305 7.37 1.86 -17.43
CA GLU A 305 8.62 1.10 -17.58
C GLU A 305 8.93 0.17 -16.40
N TYR A 306 8.39 0.48 -15.22
CA TYR A 306 8.53 -0.34 -14.01
C TYR A 306 7.43 -1.41 -13.85
N TRP A 307 6.44 -1.43 -14.74
CA TRP A 307 5.37 -2.44 -14.73
C TRP A 307 5.90 -3.83 -15.09
N ASN A 308 5.12 -4.85 -14.80
CA ASN A 308 5.42 -6.21 -15.22
C ASN A 308 5.27 -6.40 -16.75
N CYS A 309 5.64 -7.58 -17.26
CA CYS A 309 5.65 -7.84 -18.70
C CYS A 309 4.23 -7.82 -19.30
N GLU A 310 3.24 -8.38 -18.59
CA GLU A 310 1.84 -8.42 -19.04
C GLU A 310 1.26 -7.02 -19.21
N ALA A 311 1.41 -6.18 -18.19
CA ALA A 311 0.91 -4.81 -18.22
C ALA A 311 1.55 -3.98 -19.35
N LYS A 312 2.84 -4.19 -19.60
CA LYS A 312 3.54 -3.57 -20.75
C LYS A 312 3.01 -4.06 -22.11
N GLN A 313 2.72 -5.35 -22.23
CA GLN A 313 2.12 -5.90 -23.46
C GLN A 313 0.74 -5.31 -23.73
N ARG A 314 -0.09 -5.12 -22.70
CA ARG A 314 -1.39 -4.43 -22.86
C ARG A 314 -1.21 -3.01 -23.39
N LEU A 315 -0.23 -2.27 -22.83
CA LEU A 315 0.06 -0.91 -23.27
C LEU A 315 0.53 -0.89 -24.73
N GLN A 316 1.41 -1.83 -25.14
CA GLN A 316 1.87 -1.99 -26.52
C GLN A 316 0.74 -2.35 -27.49
N ALA A 317 -0.30 -3.06 -27.02
CA ALA A 317 -1.51 -3.36 -27.75
C ALA A 317 -2.49 -2.16 -27.86
N GLY A 318 -2.08 -0.96 -27.40
CA GLY A 318 -2.89 0.26 -27.44
C GLY A 318 -3.93 0.36 -26.33
N ARG A 319 -3.89 -0.51 -25.32
CA ARG A 319 -4.75 -0.43 -24.13
C ARG A 319 -4.09 0.42 -23.06
N HIS A 320 -4.87 1.26 -22.40
CA HIS A 320 -4.40 2.15 -21.33
C HIS A 320 -5.13 1.84 -20.02
N PRO A 321 -4.74 0.81 -19.26
CA PRO A 321 -5.52 0.30 -18.13
C PRO A 321 -5.67 1.29 -16.96
N LEU A 322 -4.85 2.34 -16.92
CA LEU A 322 -4.96 3.43 -15.95
C LEU A 322 -5.50 4.74 -16.54
N GLY A 323 -6.01 4.71 -17.80
CA GLY A 323 -6.49 5.89 -18.52
C GLY A 323 -7.44 5.54 -19.66
N PHE A 324 -8.45 4.70 -19.39
CA PHE A 324 -9.42 4.21 -20.39
C PHE A 324 -10.65 5.11 -20.54
N GLY A 325 -11.41 4.95 -21.60
CA GLY A 325 -12.50 5.87 -21.99
C GLY A 325 -13.63 6.01 -20.99
N GLN A 326 -13.95 4.97 -20.19
CA GLN A 326 -15.00 5.02 -19.18
C GLN A 326 -14.53 5.62 -17.85
N LEU A 327 -13.22 5.89 -17.67
CA LEU A 327 -12.67 6.45 -16.44
C LEU A 327 -12.98 7.94 -16.32
N VAL A 328 -13.72 8.32 -15.29
CA VAL A 328 -14.10 9.69 -14.96
C VAL A 328 -13.40 10.10 -13.67
N CYS A 329 -12.45 11.02 -13.75
CA CYS A 329 -11.73 11.52 -12.58
C CYS A 329 -12.40 12.78 -12.02
N ILE A 330 -12.59 12.82 -10.69
CA ILE A 330 -13.22 13.92 -9.98
C ILE A 330 -12.14 14.67 -9.19
N ASP A 331 -11.84 15.90 -9.64
CA ASP A 331 -10.76 16.74 -9.12
C ASP A 331 -11.22 17.70 -8.02
N THR A 332 -12.44 18.27 -8.15
CA THR A 332 -12.94 19.33 -7.26
C THR A 332 -14.07 18.85 -6.34
N HIS A 333 -14.25 19.56 -5.21
CA HIS A 333 -15.36 19.29 -4.29
C HIS A 333 -16.73 19.63 -4.94
N ALA A 334 -16.79 20.61 -5.81
CA ALA A 334 -18.02 20.96 -6.52
C ALA A 334 -18.49 19.85 -7.45
N LYS A 335 -17.59 19.29 -8.27
CA LYS A 335 -17.88 18.12 -9.12
C LYS A 335 -18.23 16.89 -8.30
N HIS A 336 -17.52 16.65 -7.20
CA HIS A 336 -17.86 15.57 -6.27
C HIS A 336 -19.34 15.63 -5.84
N ARG A 337 -19.80 16.77 -5.31
CA ARG A 337 -21.19 16.95 -4.90
C ARG A 337 -22.18 16.77 -6.05
N GLN A 338 -21.85 17.25 -7.24
CA GLN A 338 -22.68 17.06 -8.43
C GLN A 338 -22.82 15.58 -8.77
N VAL A 339 -21.73 14.82 -8.76
CA VAL A 339 -21.76 13.37 -9.06
C VAL A 339 -22.53 12.58 -8.01
N VAL A 340 -22.31 12.84 -6.72
CA VAL A 340 -23.08 12.20 -5.63
C VAL A 340 -24.57 12.45 -5.81
N ASN A 341 -25.00 13.71 -6.04
CA ASN A 341 -26.40 14.06 -6.24
C ASN A 341 -26.98 13.44 -7.50
N TYR A 342 -26.20 13.41 -8.60
CA TYR A 342 -26.62 12.81 -9.86
C TYR A 342 -26.89 11.32 -9.70
N LEU A 343 -25.95 10.56 -9.13
CA LEU A 343 -26.10 9.12 -8.93
C LEU A 343 -27.28 8.81 -7.98
N LYS A 344 -27.39 9.58 -6.88
CA LYS A 344 -28.52 9.44 -5.94
C LYS A 344 -29.87 9.66 -6.62
N SER A 345 -30.00 10.69 -7.48
CA SER A 345 -31.28 11.06 -8.09
C SER A 345 -31.67 10.19 -9.28
N THR A 346 -30.69 9.69 -10.04
CA THR A 346 -30.95 8.92 -11.27
C THR A 346 -30.89 7.42 -11.06
N GLY A 347 -30.17 6.94 -10.04
CA GLY A 347 -29.87 5.52 -9.86
C GLY A 347 -29.10 4.89 -11.03
N ARG A 348 -28.34 5.70 -11.82
CA ARG A 348 -27.60 5.21 -12.96
C ARG A 348 -26.51 4.23 -12.53
N PRO A 349 -26.37 3.08 -13.20
CA PRO A 349 -25.28 2.14 -12.94
C PRO A 349 -23.91 2.83 -13.07
N ALA A 350 -23.07 2.65 -12.07
CA ALA A 350 -21.71 3.19 -12.04
C ALA A 350 -20.82 2.38 -11.10
N ILE A 351 -19.51 2.41 -11.33
CA ILE A 351 -18.50 1.90 -10.39
C ILE A 351 -17.78 3.12 -9.81
N VAL A 352 -17.83 3.31 -8.50
CA VAL A 352 -17.22 4.44 -7.80
C VAL A 352 -16.08 3.94 -6.93
N ILE A 353 -14.87 4.38 -7.21
CA ILE A 353 -13.68 4.17 -6.36
C ILE A 353 -13.39 5.49 -5.65
N ALA A 354 -13.51 5.50 -4.32
CA ALA A 354 -13.35 6.73 -3.55
C ALA A 354 -12.55 6.52 -2.25
N GLY A 355 -11.75 7.50 -1.85
CA GLY A 355 -11.07 7.55 -0.55
C GLY A 355 -12.03 8.05 0.55
N ASN A 356 -11.90 7.62 1.76
CA ASN A 356 -10.91 6.85 2.47
C ASN A 356 -11.27 5.34 2.47
N GLY A 357 -10.25 4.46 2.41
CA GLY A 357 -10.45 3.01 2.35
C GLY A 357 -11.08 2.38 3.60
N MET A 358 -11.04 3.07 4.76
CA MET A 358 -11.65 2.63 6.03
C MET A 358 -13.03 3.27 6.29
N CYS A 359 -13.55 4.06 5.35
CA CYS A 359 -14.80 4.81 5.48
C CYS A 359 -14.85 5.78 6.67
N SER A 360 -13.71 6.10 7.30
CA SER A 360 -13.62 6.99 8.46
C SER A 360 -13.63 8.48 8.10
N GLY A 361 -13.73 8.81 6.83
CA GLY A 361 -13.74 10.18 6.30
C GLY A 361 -13.63 10.18 4.79
N GLY A 362 -13.30 11.35 4.22
CA GLY A 362 -13.10 11.50 2.79
C GLY A 362 -14.38 11.45 1.95
N ARG A 363 -14.20 11.33 0.64
CA ARG A 363 -15.31 11.43 -0.32
C ARG A 363 -16.26 10.24 -0.29
N ILE A 364 -15.77 9.05 0.05
CA ILE A 364 -16.60 7.83 0.16
C ILE A 364 -17.77 8.00 1.14
N VAL A 365 -17.56 8.73 2.24
CA VAL A 365 -18.60 8.94 3.26
C VAL A 365 -19.82 9.67 2.68
N ASN A 366 -19.63 10.59 1.75
CA ASN A 366 -20.74 11.29 1.11
C ASN A 366 -21.56 10.38 0.19
N TYR A 367 -20.91 9.46 -0.51
CA TYR A 367 -21.58 8.42 -1.29
C TYR A 367 -22.36 7.48 -0.38
N LEU A 368 -21.76 7.02 0.70
CA LEU A 368 -22.41 6.17 1.69
C LEU A 368 -23.67 6.86 2.24
N LYS A 369 -23.56 8.08 2.75
CA LYS A 369 -24.72 8.86 3.25
C LYS A 369 -25.84 9.04 2.22
N ALA A 370 -25.49 9.12 0.94
CA ALA A 370 -26.44 9.31 -0.13
C ALA A 370 -27.16 8.01 -0.56
N MET A 371 -26.52 6.83 -0.37
CA MET A 371 -26.92 5.58 -1.01
C MET A 371 -27.16 4.41 -0.05
N LEU A 372 -26.75 4.51 1.25
CA LEU A 372 -26.91 3.42 2.24
C LEU A 372 -28.35 2.89 2.36
N GLY A 373 -29.36 3.75 2.16
CA GLY A 373 -30.77 3.39 2.29
C GLY A 373 -31.39 2.70 1.06
N ASP A 374 -30.68 2.56 -0.05
CA ASP A 374 -31.20 1.99 -1.29
C ASP A 374 -30.62 0.59 -1.57
N PRO A 375 -31.43 -0.47 -1.57
CA PRO A 375 -30.95 -1.86 -1.71
C PRO A 375 -30.40 -2.21 -3.11
N ARG A 376 -30.56 -1.32 -4.10
CA ARG A 376 -29.95 -1.52 -5.43
C ARG A 376 -28.44 -1.30 -5.41
N HIS A 377 -27.94 -0.45 -4.50
CA HIS A 377 -26.52 -0.15 -4.41
C HIS A 377 -25.76 -1.23 -3.64
N GLU A 378 -24.44 -1.28 -3.87
CA GLU A 378 -23.55 -2.24 -3.20
C GLU A 378 -22.28 -1.54 -2.73
N VAL A 379 -21.83 -1.87 -1.51
CA VAL A 379 -20.48 -1.55 -1.05
C VAL A 379 -19.60 -2.78 -1.17
N MET A 380 -18.48 -2.64 -1.88
CA MET A 380 -17.54 -3.71 -2.13
C MET A 380 -16.21 -3.42 -1.42
N PHE A 381 -15.89 -4.19 -0.38
CA PHE A 381 -14.62 -4.11 0.31
C PHE A 381 -13.58 -5.00 -0.37
N VAL A 382 -12.43 -4.42 -0.68
CA VAL A 382 -11.29 -5.08 -1.34
C VAL A 382 -10.04 -5.14 -0.45
N GLY A 383 -10.22 -4.97 0.85
CA GLY A 383 -9.13 -4.96 1.82
C GLY A 383 -9.60 -5.00 3.26
N TYR A 384 -8.62 -5.14 4.15
CA TYR A 384 -8.84 -5.14 5.59
C TYR A 384 -9.52 -3.85 6.05
N GLN A 385 -10.47 -3.99 6.99
CA GLN A 385 -11.11 -2.88 7.68
C GLN A 385 -10.68 -2.89 9.15
N ALA A 386 -10.05 -1.82 9.61
CA ALA A 386 -9.55 -1.73 10.96
C ALA A 386 -10.69 -1.69 11.98
N LYS A 387 -10.51 -2.39 13.09
CA LYS A 387 -11.50 -2.42 14.18
C LYS A 387 -11.79 -0.99 14.69
N GLY A 388 -13.07 -0.69 14.88
CA GLY A 388 -13.53 0.63 15.32
C GLY A 388 -13.77 1.64 14.19
N THR A 389 -13.51 1.28 12.93
CA THR A 389 -13.83 2.12 11.79
C THR A 389 -15.26 1.89 11.28
N PRO A 390 -15.89 2.89 10.64
CA PRO A 390 -17.17 2.71 9.99
C PRO A 390 -17.15 1.60 8.92
N GLY A 391 -16.04 1.47 8.18
CA GLY A 391 -15.86 0.40 7.21
C GLY A 391 -15.96 -1.00 7.85
N ALA A 392 -15.35 -1.20 9.03
CA ALA A 392 -15.45 -2.48 9.75
C ALA A 392 -16.89 -2.80 10.21
N VAL A 393 -17.65 -1.79 10.62
CA VAL A 393 -19.08 -1.97 10.98
C VAL A 393 -19.92 -2.35 9.76
N ILE A 394 -19.71 -1.67 8.62
CA ILE A 394 -20.39 -2.00 7.36
C ILE A 394 -19.99 -3.41 6.91
N GLN A 395 -18.71 -3.73 6.89
CA GLN A 395 -18.22 -5.05 6.46
C GLN A 395 -18.77 -6.18 7.34
N ALA A 396 -18.85 -5.98 8.65
CA ALA A 396 -19.39 -6.96 9.58
C ALA A 396 -20.90 -7.22 9.38
N SER A 397 -21.61 -6.36 8.67
CA SER A 397 -23.03 -6.55 8.32
C SER A 397 -23.26 -7.42 7.08
N GLU A 398 -22.19 -7.86 6.41
CA GLU A 398 -22.30 -8.78 5.27
C GLU A 398 -23.05 -10.05 5.68
N GLY A 399 -24.14 -10.36 4.99
CA GLY A 399 -24.99 -11.52 5.29
C GLY A 399 -25.81 -11.42 6.58
N ALA A 400 -25.76 -10.30 7.30
CA ALA A 400 -26.55 -10.11 8.51
C ALA A 400 -28.03 -10.07 8.18
N GLN A 401 -28.83 -10.77 8.99
CA GLN A 401 -30.29 -10.68 8.94
C GLN A 401 -30.77 -9.68 9.98
N GLY A 402 -31.49 -8.65 9.55
CA GLY A 402 -32.06 -7.66 10.44
C GLY A 402 -31.66 -6.22 10.13
N PHE A 403 -32.16 -5.33 10.97
CA PHE A 403 -31.94 -3.89 10.83
C PHE A 403 -30.54 -3.50 11.33
N VAL A 404 -29.74 -2.92 10.47
CA VAL A 404 -28.40 -2.43 10.80
C VAL A 404 -28.35 -0.91 10.62
N GLN A 405 -27.81 -0.22 11.61
CA GLN A 405 -27.55 1.21 11.53
C GLN A 405 -26.05 1.50 11.73
N ILE A 406 -25.60 2.57 11.08
CA ILE A 406 -24.23 3.05 11.18
C ILE A 406 -24.19 4.55 11.48
N ASP A 407 -23.28 4.94 12.37
CA ASP A 407 -22.97 6.35 12.59
C ASP A 407 -21.97 6.83 11.54
N LEU A 408 -22.34 7.86 10.78
CA LEU A 408 -21.46 8.59 9.88
C LEU A 408 -21.52 10.08 10.21
N ASP A 409 -20.44 10.62 10.74
CA ASP A 409 -20.29 12.02 11.19
C ASP A 409 -21.37 12.43 12.21
N GLY A 410 -21.62 11.59 13.24
CA GLY A 410 -22.57 11.86 14.32
C GLY A 410 -24.05 11.73 13.94
N ARG A 411 -24.34 11.10 12.81
CA ARG A 411 -25.72 10.80 12.38
C ARG A 411 -25.87 9.33 12.03
N MET A 412 -26.98 8.74 12.54
CA MET A 412 -27.34 7.35 12.25
C MET A 412 -27.97 7.22 10.86
N TYR A 413 -27.55 6.20 10.10
CA TYR A 413 -28.08 5.85 8.78
C TYR A 413 -28.48 4.37 8.76
N ASP A 414 -29.62 4.08 8.14
CA ASP A 414 -30.07 2.71 7.90
C ASP A 414 -29.24 2.09 6.78
N LEU A 415 -28.75 0.88 7.00
CA LEU A 415 -27.92 0.14 6.06
C LEU A 415 -28.80 -0.88 5.33
N ASN A 416 -29.29 -0.51 4.15
CA ASN A 416 -30.15 -1.35 3.30
C ASN A 416 -29.43 -1.81 2.02
N LEU A 417 -28.31 -1.13 1.64
CA LEU A 417 -27.53 -1.56 0.48
C LEU A 417 -26.87 -2.93 0.74
N LYS A 418 -26.45 -3.58 -0.35
CA LYS A 418 -25.71 -4.84 -0.29
C LYS A 418 -24.26 -4.59 0.15
N VAL A 419 -23.73 -5.48 0.98
CA VAL A 419 -22.33 -5.46 1.41
C VAL A 419 -21.65 -6.71 0.92
N MET A 420 -20.47 -6.54 0.35
CA MET A 420 -19.63 -7.62 -0.15
C MET A 420 -18.16 -7.40 0.17
N SER A 421 -17.50 -8.47 0.57
CA SER A 421 -16.04 -8.52 0.71
C SER A 421 -15.44 -9.39 -0.39
N LEU A 422 -14.41 -8.88 -1.06
CA LEU A 422 -13.62 -9.63 -2.04
C LEU A 422 -12.27 -10.01 -1.45
N ASP A 423 -12.02 -11.31 -1.35
CA ASP A 423 -10.73 -11.85 -0.98
C ASP A 423 -9.71 -11.75 -2.12
N GLY A 424 -8.43 -11.90 -1.77
CA GLY A 424 -7.34 -11.95 -2.75
C GLY A 424 -6.74 -10.60 -3.13
N TYR A 425 -7.25 -9.49 -2.58
CA TYR A 425 -6.74 -8.13 -2.82
C TYR A 425 -5.76 -7.63 -1.76
N SER A 426 -5.28 -8.45 -0.84
CA SER A 426 -4.23 -8.02 0.10
C SER A 426 -2.97 -7.59 -0.64
N GLY A 427 -2.39 -6.46 -0.24
CA GLY A 427 -1.12 -5.95 -0.77
C GLY A 427 0.10 -6.67 -0.24
N HIS A 428 0.01 -7.28 0.96
CA HIS A 428 1.14 -7.93 1.62
C HIS A 428 1.24 -9.41 1.29
N ALA A 429 2.45 -9.94 1.37
CA ALA A 429 2.69 -11.37 1.33
C ALA A 429 1.97 -12.09 2.48
N ASP A 430 1.54 -13.32 2.23
CA ASP A 430 1.03 -14.21 3.26
C ASP A 430 2.17 -15.01 3.93
N GLN A 431 1.84 -15.89 4.87
CA GLN A 431 2.84 -16.68 5.59
C GLN A 431 3.77 -17.45 4.63
N ALA A 432 3.24 -18.05 3.55
CA ALA A 432 4.07 -18.78 2.60
C ALA A 432 5.02 -17.85 1.83
N GLY A 433 4.55 -16.68 1.41
CA GLY A 433 5.40 -15.67 0.75
C GLY A 433 6.50 -15.15 1.67
N LEU A 434 6.20 -14.93 2.96
CA LEU A 434 7.17 -14.51 3.97
C LEU A 434 8.23 -15.60 4.23
N LEU A 435 7.80 -16.88 4.31
CA LEU A 435 8.71 -18.01 4.45
C LEU A 435 9.62 -18.17 3.23
N SER A 436 9.05 -18.11 2.03
CA SER A 436 9.81 -18.15 0.77
C SER A 436 10.88 -17.05 0.72
N PHE A 437 10.50 -15.81 1.05
CA PHE A 437 11.44 -14.68 1.09
C PHE A 437 12.60 -14.90 2.08
N ALA A 438 12.32 -15.48 3.25
CA ALA A 438 13.31 -15.68 4.29
C ALA A 438 14.26 -16.86 4.02
N LEU A 439 13.79 -17.91 3.30
CA LEU A 439 14.46 -19.20 3.26
C LEU A 439 14.95 -19.64 1.87
N GLU A 440 14.42 -19.07 0.77
CA GLU A 440 14.74 -19.51 -0.60
C GLU A 440 15.93 -18.78 -1.23
N GLY A 441 16.61 -17.91 -0.47
CA GLY A 441 17.90 -17.32 -0.91
C GLY A 441 19.02 -18.37 -0.93
N GLU A 442 20.09 -18.09 -1.70
CA GLU A 442 21.25 -18.98 -1.76
C GLU A 442 21.95 -19.14 -0.39
N GLN A 443 21.94 -18.06 0.40
CA GLN A 443 22.47 -18.04 1.78
C GLN A 443 21.42 -17.42 2.71
N PRO A 444 20.52 -18.23 3.31
CA PRO A 444 19.50 -17.77 4.24
C PRO A 444 20.11 -17.10 5.48
N ALA A 445 19.35 -16.17 6.06
CA ALA A 445 19.78 -15.39 7.21
C ALA A 445 20.08 -16.26 8.43
N ARG A 446 21.13 -15.88 9.17
CA ARG A 446 21.45 -16.50 10.47
C ARG A 446 20.58 -15.94 11.59
N GLU A 447 20.14 -14.70 11.43
CA GLU A 447 19.26 -14.00 12.35
C GLU A 447 18.07 -13.40 11.60
N VAL A 448 16.84 -13.63 12.10
CA VAL A 448 15.61 -13.05 11.58
C VAL A 448 14.93 -12.25 12.69
N ILE A 449 14.70 -10.97 12.44
CA ILE A 449 14.06 -10.04 13.36
C ILE A 449 12.67 -9.71 12.80
N LEU A 450 11.62 -10.18 13.49
CA LEU A 450 10.25 -10.01 13.04
C LEU A 450 9.68 -8.67 13.52
N VAL A 451 9.31 -7.83 12.57
CA VAL A 451 8.74 -6.50 12.76
C VAL A 451 7.42 -6.35 12.00
N HIS A 452 6.79 -5.19 12.05
CA HIS A 452 5.63 -4.81 11.23
C HIS A 452 4.53 -5.89 11.24
N GLY A 453 4.01 -6.20 12.43
CA GLY A 453 2.97 -7.20 12.62
C GLY A 453 2.48 -7.26 14.07
N GLU A 454 1.26 -7.73 14.24
CA GLU A 454 0.70 -7.98 15.55
C GLU A 454 1.42 -9.16 16.24
N ALA A 455 1.38 -9.21 17.57
CA ALA A 455 2.06 -10.23 18.37
C ALA A 455 1.70 -11.67 17.94
N ARG A 456 0.43 -11.91 17.60
CA ARG A 456 -0.04 -13.21 17.11
C ARG A 456 0.58 -13.59 15.77
N ALA A 457 0.63 -12.66 14.82
CA ALA A 457 1.18 -12.90 13.50
C ALA A 457 2.70 -13.17 13.57
N LYS A 458 3.43 -12.37 14.36
CA LYS A 458 4.87 -12.61 14.63
C LYS A 458 5.12 -13.95 15.27
N ALA A 459 4.34 -14.33 16.29
CA ALA A 459 4.51 -15.62 16.97
C ALA A 459 4.25 -16.82 16.01
N ALA A 460 3.23 -16.72 15.17
CA ALA A 460 2.91 -17.75 14.18
C ALA A 460 4.02 -17.88 13.11
N LEU A 461 4.51 -16.74 12.58
CA LEU A 461 5.61 -16.75 11.61
C LEU A 461 6.90 -17.29 12.22
N ALA A 462 7.24 -16.89 13.47
CA ALA A 462 8.39 -17.43 14.18
C ALA A 462 8.31 -18.95 14.36
N ALA A 463 7.13 -19.48 14.68
CA ALA A 463 6.91 -20.91 14.79
C ALA A 463 7.09 -21.62 13.43
N ALA A 464 6.53 -21.05 12.36
CA ALA A 464 6.65 -21.58 11.01
C ALA A 464 8.10 -21.59 10.50
N LEU A 465 8.87 -20.50 10.75
CA LEU A 465 10.30 -20.42 10.42
C LEU A 465 11.11 -21.48 11.17
N ARG A 466 10.89 -21.64 12.49
CA ARG A 466 11.58 -22.70 13.28
C ARG A 466 11.26 -24.10 12.78
N GLU A 467 10.02 -24.34 12.40
CA GLU A 467 9.60 -25.63 11.85
C GLU A 467 10.30 -25.92 10.51
N ALA A 468 10.29 -24.94 9.60
CA ALA A 468 10.90 -25.07 8.28
C ALA A 468 12.43 -25.27 8.35
N THR A 469 13.08 -24.80 9.41
CA THR A 469 14.55 -24.86 9.57
C THR A 469 15.03 -25.96 10.53
N LYS A 470 14.15 -26.84 11.03
CA LYS A 470 14.51 -27.95 11.95
C LYS A 470 15.61 -28.88 11.45
N SER A 471 15.70 -29.08 10.14
CA SER A 471 16.68 -29.96 9.50
C SER A 471 17.90 -29.22 8.93
N SER A 472 17.97 -27.92 9.07
CA SER A 472 19.06 -27.05 8.60
C SER A 472 19.76 -26.34 9.76
N ALA A 473 20.69 -25.41 9.48
CA ALA A 473 21.31 -24.60 10.53
C ALA A 473 20.24 -23.78 11.28
N ALA A 474 20.30 -23.80 12.61
CA ALA A 474 19.35 -23.06 13.45
C ALA A 474 19.41 -21.56 13.16
N ILE A 475 18.27 -20.98 12.82
CA ILE A 475 18.11 -19.52 12.65
C ILE A 475 17.75 -18.90 14.01
N ASN A 476 18.45 -17.84 14.40
CA ASN A 476 18.05 -17.03 15.56
C ASN A 476 16.86 -16.17 15.18
N ILE A 477 15.72 -16.28 15.89
CA ILE A 477 14.51 -15.52 15.58
C ILE A 477 14.15 -14.68 16.79
N SER A 478 14.12 -13.37 16.59
CA SER A 478 13.74 -12.37 17.61
C SER A 478 12.47 -11.59 17.21
N CYS A 479 11.73 -11.11 18.22
CA CYS A 479 10.52 -10.31 18.07
C CYS A 479 10.62 -9.13 19.04
N PRO A 480 11.26 -8.02 18.68
CA PRO A 480 11.44 -6.86 19.56
C PRO A 480 10.12 -6.17 19.93
#